data_5f7ebcfffc1e9046f114945aa857c681
#
_entry.id   5f7ebcfffc1e9046f114945aa857c681
#
_cell.length_a   1.000
_cell.length_b   1.000
_cell.length_c   1.000
_cell.angle_alpha   90.00
_cell.angle_beta   90.00
_cell.angle_gamma   90.00
#
_symmetry.space_group_name_H-M   'P 1'
#
loop_
_entity.id
_entity.type
_entity.pdbx_description
1 polymer ?
#
loop_
_entity_poly.entity_id
_entity_poly.type
_entity_poly.pdbx_seq_one_letter_code
_entity_poly.pdbx_strand_id
1 'polypeptide(L)'
;GPPGDRIPQTHTGTEPVSRFVNVAIGQLGPISRSETRTQVVQRLSELMREARHMGCDLIVYPELALTTFFPRWFMEDPAEVDQFFEREMPGPETQPLFDLSCTLGIGFYIGYAELAVEDGVTHHYNTSILVDKRGAIIGKYRKVHLPGHWDHEPWREFQHLEKRYFEAGNDFPVFEAFGGVFGMAICNDRRWTETYREMGVQGVEMILIGYNTPVHNPPAPEHDDLSLFHNQLVMQAGAYQNGTWVVGVAKGGIE
;
A
#
# COMPACT_ATOMS: atom_id res chain seq x y z
N GLY A 1 30.46 -22.82 52.87
CA GLY A 1 30.81 -21.84 51.85
C GLY A 1 30.10 -20.53 52.11
N PRO A 2 30.70 -19.36 51.91
CA PRO A 2 30.07 -18.08 52.14
C PRO A 2 28.97 -17.78 51.11
N PRO A 3 27.94 -16.96 51.45
CA PRO A 3 26.86 -16.63 50.55
C PRO A 3 27.41 -15.72 49.44
N GLY A 4 27.15 -16.11 48.19
CA GLY A 4 27.54 -15.37 47.02
C GLY A 4 26.83 -13.98 46.95
N ASP A 5 27.64 -12.97 46.75
CA ASP A 5 27.20 -11.59 46.47
C ASP A 5 26.29 -11.55 45.25
N ARG A 6 25.01 -11.26 45.47
CA ARG A 6 24.10 -10.87 44.40
C ARG A 6 24.49 -9.47 43.94
N ILE A 7 25.00 -9.37 42.72
CA ILE A 7 25.20 -8.10 42.07
C ILE A 7 23.80 -7.39 41.96
N PRO A 8 23.63 -6.19 42.51
CA PRO A 8 22.39 -5.48 42.35
C PRO A 8 22.25 -5.11 40.87
N GLN A 9 21.24 -5.67 40.19
CA GLN A 9 20.84 -5.17 38.89
C GLN A 9 20.20 -3.78 39.11
N THR A 10 20.97 -2.75 38.89
CA THR A 10 20.44 -1.39 38.78
C THR A 10 19.67 -1.31 37.46
N HIS A 11 18.38 -1.62 37.51
CA HIS A 11 17.46 -1.20 36.46
C HIS A 11 17.35 0.33 36.53
N THR A 12 18.25 1.03 35.83
CA THR A 12 18.00 2.40 35.36
C THR A 12 17.10 2.30 34.14
N GLY A 13 15.91 1.75 34.32
CA GLY A 13 14.89 1.68 33.30
C GLY A 13 14.17 3.00 33.26
N THR A 14 14.47 3.87 32.31
CA THR A 14 13.43 4.74 31.80
C THR A 14 12.30 3.85 31.34
N GLU A 15 11.11 3.97 31.94
CA GLU A 15 9.94 3.23 31.46
C GLU A 15 9.83 3.44 29.95
N PRO A 16 9.56 2.39 29.18
CA PRO A 16 9.42 2.55 27.74
C PRO A 16 8.27 3.53 27.48
N VAL A 17 8.59 4.67 26.89
CA VAL A 17 7.59 5.67 26.51
C VAL A 17 6.69 5.00 25.47
N SER A 18 5.44 4.77 25.84
CA SER A 18 4.44 4.19 24.93
C SER A 18 4.26 5.15 23.74
N ARG A 19 4.43 4.62 22.52
CA ARG A 19 4.20 5.34 21.27
C ARG A 19 2.87 4.90 20.70
N PHE A 20 2.04 5.87 20.31
CA PHE A 20 0.74 5.61 19.73
C PHE A 20 0.68 6.24 18.34
N VAL A 21 0.10 5.50 17.41
CA VAL A 21 -0.28 5.97 16.09
C VAL A 21 -1.72 5.50 15.84
N ASN A 22 -2.62 6.44 15.57
CA ASN A 22 -4.00 6.14 15.20
C ASN A 22 -4.10 6.05 13.67
N VAL A 23 -4.40 4.86 13.17
CA VAL A 23 -4.45 4.57 11.74
C VAL A 23 -5.88 4.36 11.30
N ALA A 24 -6.29 5.08 10.26
CA ALA A 24 -7.56 4.87 9.58
C ALA A 24 -7.38 3.92 8.38
N ILE A 25 -8.36 3.04 8.21
CA ILE A 25 -8.51 2.19 7.04
C ILE A 25 -9.37 2.94 6.02
N GLY A 26 -8.72 3.52 5.02
CA GLY A 26 -9.36 4.27 3.95
C GLY A 26 -9.92 3.35 2.86
N GLN A 27 -10.87 2.49 3.21
CA GLN A 27 -11.48 1.56 2.26
C GLN A 27 -12.35 2.30 1.27
N LEU A 28 -11.73 2.73 0.17
CA LEU A 28 -12.43 3.35 -0.95
C LEU A 28 -13.37 2.32 -1.60
N GLY A 29 -14.57 2.75 -1.99
CA GLY A 29 -15.46 1.96 -2.81
C GLY A 29 -14.92 1.76 -4.24
N PRO A 30 -15.63 1.03 -5.11
CA PRO A 30 -15.19 0.75 -6.46
C PRO A 30 -14.98 2.05 -7.25
N ILE A 31 -14.02 2.04 -8.17
CA ILE A 31 -13.74 3.15 -9.08
C ILE A 31 -14.16 2.74 -10.47
N SER A 32 -15.12 3.46 -11.05
CA SER A 32 -15.55 3.25 -12.42
C SER A 32 -14.44 3.63 -13.40
N ARG A 33 -14.36 2.91 -14.54
CA ARG A 33 -13.43 3.24 -15.63
C ARG A 33 -13.60 4.67 -16.17
N SER A 34 -14.80 5.23 -16.04
CA SER A 34 -15.13 6.60 -16.49
C SER A 34 -14.89 7.67 -15.43
N GLU A 35 -14.60 7.33 -14.19
CA GLU A 35 -14.31 8.33 -13.14
C GLU A 35 -13.00 9.06 -13.44
N THR A 36 -13.05 10.38 -13.32
CA THR A 36 -11.86 11.24 -13.45
C THR A 36 -11.01 11.20 -12.17
N ARG A 37 -9.71 11.52 -12.30
CA ARG A 37 -8.81 11.69 -11.14
C ARG A 37 -9.40 12.67 -10.12
N THR A 38 -9.94 13.78 -10.60
CA THR A 38 -10.55 14.81 -9.74
C THR A 38 -11.69 14.24 -8.90
N GLN A 39 -12.58 13.44 -9.50
CA GLN A 39 -13.68 12.79 -8.79
C GLN A 39 -13.17 11.81 -7.73
N VAL A 40 -12.17 11.00 -8.07
CA VAL A 40 -11.57 10.04 -7.13
C VAL A 40 -10.85 10.74 -5.99
N VAL A 41 -10.07 11.78 -6.27
CA VAL A 41 -9.38 12.59 -5.25
C VAL A 41 -10.38 13.25 -4.30
N GLN A 42 -11.54 13.67 -4.77
CA GLN A 42 -12.60 14.18 -3.91
C GLN A 42 -13.07 13.11 -2.92
N ARG A 43 -13.32 11.88 -3.37
CA ARG A 43 -13.73 10.75 -2.51
C ARG A 43 -12.65 10.41 -1.48
N LEU A 44 -11.38 10.36 -1.89
CA LEU A 44 -10.23 10.15 -0.99
C LEU A 44 -10.16 11.26 0.06
N SER A 45 -10.39 12.51 -0.35
CA SER A 45 -10.39 13.67 0.54
C SER A 45 -11.49 13.63 1.59
N GLU A 46 -12.66 13.12 1.24
CA GLU A 46 -13.77 12.92 2.18
C GLU A 46 -13.38 11.90 3.26
N LEU A 47 -12.83 10.75 2.87
CA LEU A 47 -12.31 9.74 3.82
C LEU A 47 -11.20 10.32 4.72
N MET A 48 -10.32 11.16 4.18
CA MET A 48 -9.27 11.82 4.98
C MET A 48 -9.85 12.77 6.04
N ARG A 49 -10.88 13.54 5.70
CA ARG A 49 -11.57 14.41 6.67
C ARG A 49 -12.24 13.61 7.78
N GLU A 50 -12.89 12.50 7.43
CA GLU A 50 -13.49 11.59 8.40
C GLU A 50 -12.43 11.01 9.35
N ALA A 51 -11.32 10.47 8.79
CA ALA A 51 -10.21 9.95 9.55
C ALA A 51 -9.65 10.98 10.53
N ARG A 52 -9.47 12.22 10.08
CA ARG A 52 -8.98 13.29 10.94
C ARG A 52 -10.00 13.67 12.04
N HIS A 53 -11.27 13.68 11.71
CA HIS A 53 -12.34 13.91 12.70
C HIS A 53 -12.33 12.83 13.80
N MET A 54 -11.99 11.60 13.45
CA MET A 54 -11.84 10.48 14.38
C MET A 54 -10.51 10.52 15.18
N GLY A 55 -9.66 11.51 14.95
CA GLY A 55 -8.38 11.65 15.65
C GLY A 55 -7.25 10.82 15.09
N CYS A 56 -7.36 10.33 13.85
CA CYS A 56 -6.30 9.54 13.23
C CYS A 56 -5.10 10.38 12.81
N ASP A 57 -3.93 9.77 12.87
CA ASP A 57 -2.63 10.34 12.47
C ASP A 57 -2.27 10.03 11.03
N LEU A 58 -2.77 8.89 10.53
CA LEU A 58 -2.47 8.31 9.23
C LEU A 58 -3.72 7.66 8.65
N ILE A 59 -3.97 7.86 7.35
CA ILE A 59 -4.96 7.08 6.59
C ILE A 59 -4.27 6.24 5.52
N VAL A 60 -4.65 4.97 5.41
CA VAL A 60 -4.11 4.01 4.44
C VAL A 60 -5.15 3.74 3.37
N TYR A 61 -4.83 4.06 2.12
CA TYR A 61 -5.67 3.82 0.94
C TYR A 61 -5.27 2.53 0.21
N PRO A 62 -6.13 1.97 -0.66
CA PRO A 62 -5.82 0.76 -1.41
C PRO A 62 -4.71 0.93 -2.46
N GLU A 63 -4.35 -0.20 -3.08
CA GLU A 63 -3.56 -0.28 -4.31
C GLU A 63 -4.30 0.39 -5.47
N LEU A 64 -3.57 1.10 -6.36
CA LEU A 64 -4.15 1.75 -7.55
C LEU A 64 -5.42 2.56 -7.20
N ALA A 65 -5.31 3.38 -6.16
CA ALA A 65 -6.46 4.07 -5.56
C ALA A 65 -6.90 5.33 -6.33
N LEU A 66 -6.27 5.66 -7.44
CA LEU A 66 -6.64 6.80 -8.31
C LEU A 66 -7.47 6.39 -9.52
N THR A 67 -7.53 5.09 -9.83
CA THR A 67 -8.20 4.56 -11.02
C THR A 67 -8.90 3.25 -10.70
N THR A 68 -9.79 2.81 -11.60
CA THR A 68 -10.21 1.42 -11.64
C THR A 68 -8.99 0.49 -11.70
N PHE A 69 -9.13 -0.78 -11.30
CA PHE A 69 -8.07 -1.79 -11.44
C PHE A 69 -7.92 -2.19 -12.91
N PHE A 70 -7.26 -1.34 -13.69
CA PHE A 70 -7.14 -1.48 -15.14
C PHE A 70 -6.38 -2.71 -15.64
N PRO A 71 -5.49 -3.39 -14.86
CA PRO A 71 -4.83 -4.61 -15.33
C PRO A 71 -5.75 -5.77 -15.67
N ARG A 72 -7.05 -5.67 -15.37
CA ARG A 72 -8.05 -6.66 -15.78
C ARG A 72 -8.41 -6.63 -17.26
N TRP A 73 -8.13 -5.51 -17.94
CA TRP A 73 -8.45 -5.34 -19.35
C TRP A 73 -7.20 -5.35 -20.22
N PHE A 74 -7.32 -6.04 -21.37
CA PHE A 74 -6.31 -5.95 -22.39
C PHE A 74 -6.48 -4.65 -23.18
N MET A 75 -5.39 -3.89 -23.24
CA MET A 75 -5.26 -2.68 -24.04
C MET A 75 -4.04 -2.84 -24.93
N GLU A 76 -4.23 -2.69 -26.25
CA GLU A 76 -3.18 -2.84 -27.23
C GLU A 76 -2.38 -1.55 -27.40
N ASP A 77 -3.07 -0.41 -27.39
CA ASP A 77 -2.46 0.91 -27.57
C ASP A 77 -1.77 1.37 -26.28
N PRO A 78 -0.44 1.60 -26.30
CA PRO A 78 0.28 2.16 -25.15
C PRO A 78 -0.27 3.49 -24.66
N ALA A 79 -0.82 4.32 -25.54
CA ALA A 79 -1.41 5.59 -25.14
C ALA A 79 -2.69 5.40 -24.32
N GLU A 80 -3.46 4.34 -24.57
CA GLU A 80 -4.62 3.97 -23.75
C GLU A 80 -4.17 3.51 -22.37
N VAL A 81 -3.12 2.70 -22.29
CA VAL A 81 -2.53 2.25 -21.03
C VAL A 81 -2.02 3.43 -20.20
N ASP A 82 -1.29 4.35 -20.82
CA ASP A 82 -0.66 5.50 -20.15
C ASP A 82 -1.67 6.46 -19.51
N GLN A 83 -2.93 6.43 -19.93
CA GLN A 83 -4.00 7.23 -19.32
C GLN A 83 -4.24 6.89 -17.83
N PHE A 84 -3.86 5.69 -17.39
CA PHE A 84 -4.01 5.24 -16.01
C PHE A 84 -2.81 5.57 -15.13
N PHE A 85 -1.74 6.11 -15.72
CA PHE A 85 -0.48 6.38 -15.03
C PHE A 85 -0.32 7.85 -14.67
N GLU A 86 0.29 8.09 -13.51
CA GLU A 86 0.70 9.42 -13.07
C GLU A 86 2.15 9.69 -13.50
N ARG A 87 2.38 10.83 -14.17
CA ARG A 87 3.71 11.27 -14.63
C ARG A 87 4.48 12.04 -13.56
N GLU A 88 3.76 12.56 -12.59
CA GLU A 88 4.30 13.27 -11.43
C GLU A 88 3.40 13.04 -10.21
N MET A 89 3.99 13.09 -9.02
CA MET A 89 3.26 12.93 -7.77
C MET A 89 3.86 13.89 -6.71
N PRO A 90 3.09 14.88 -6.22
CA PRO A 90 1.74 15.21 -6.70
C PRO A 90 1.77 15.82 -8.11
N GLY A 91 0.73 15.53 -8.89
CA GLY A 91 0.40 16.23 -10.11
C GLY A 91 -0.76 17.20 -9.88
N PRO A 92 -1.20 17.94 -10.92
CA PRO A 92 -2.27 18.94 -10.76
C PRO A 92 -3.57 18.40 -10.15
N GLU A 93 -3.95 17.17 -10.51
CA GLU A 93 -5.20 16.56 -10.04
C GLU A 93 -5.06 15.93 -8.65
N THR A 94 -3.87 15.56 -8.22
CA THR A 94 -3.59 14.94 -6.91
C THR A 94 -3.11 15.95 -5.86
N GLN A 95 -2.60 17.11 -6.27
CA GLN A 95 -2.14 18.17 -5.37
C GLN A 95 -3.16 18.53 -4.27
N PRO A 96 -4.48 18.61 -4.54
CA PRO A 96 -5.47 18.90 -3.51
C PRO A 96 -5.47 17.91 -2.32
N LEU A 97 -5.13 16.64 -2.55
CA LEU A 97 -5.02 15.64 -1.49
C LEU A 97 -3.83 15.92 -0.58
N PHE A 98 -2.70 16.33 -1.13
CA PHE A 98 -1.50 16.71 -0.39
C PHE A 98 -1.71 17.99 0.41
N ASP A 99 -2.36 18.98 -0.19
CA ASP A 99 -2.69 20.24 0.48
C ASP A 99 -3.66 20.01 1.66
N LEU A 100 -4.62 19.11 1.48
CA LEU A 100 -5.55 18.73 2.53
C LEU A 100 -4.84 17.99 3.66
N SER A 101 -3.93 17.06 3.34
CA SER A 101 -3.08 16.34 4.30
C SER A 101 -2.31 17.33 5.19
N CYS A 102 -1.64 18.31 4.57
CA CYS A 102 -0.93 19.37 5.28
C CYS A 102 -1.87 20.21 6.16
N THR A 103 -3.00 20.65 5.61
CA THR A 103 -3.97 21.50 6.32
C THR A 103 -4.57 20.79 7.54
N LEU A 104 -4.90 19.51 7.41
CA LEU A 104 -5.48 18.71 8.49
C LEU A 104 -4.45 18.14 9.47
N GLY A 105 -3.17 18.10 9.09
CA GLY A 105 -2.12 17.48 9.88
C GLY A 105 -2.29 15.96 10.01
N ILE A 106 -2.69 15.29 8.92
CA ILE A 106 -2.82 13.82 8.82
C ILE A 106 -1.99 13.30 7.66
N GLY A 107 -1.17 12.27 7.89
CA GLY A 107 -0.44 11.62 6.81
C GLY A 107 -1.28 10.60 6.05
N PHE A 108 -0.77 10.12 4.93
CA PHE A 108 -1.45 9.08 4.17
C PHE A 108 -0.49 8.15 3.40
N TYR A 109 -0.95 6.93 3.18
CA TYR A 109 -0.40 5.97 2.23
C TYR A 109 -1.35 5.87 1.05
N ILE A 110 -0.83 5.85 -0.17
CA ILE A 110 -1.63 5.65 -1.39
C ILE A 110 -0.86 4.85 -2.43
N GLY A 111 -1.57 3.93 -3.10
CA GLY A 111 -1.07 3.22 -4.26
C GLY A 111 -1.54 3.87 -5.56
N TYR A 112 -0.67 3.91 -6.56
CA TYR A 112 -0.96 4.47 -7.89
C TYR A 112 -0.08 3.85 -8.98
N ALA A 113 -0.46 4.01 -10.25
CA ALA A 113 0.35 3.62 -11.38
C ALA A 113 1.33 4.75 -11.72
N GLU A 114 2.63 4.50 -11.61
CA GLU A 114 3.70 5.47 -11.83
C GLU A 114 4.31 5.31 -13.22
N LEU A 115 4.29 6.38 -14.00
CA LEU A 115 5.10 6.51 -15.20
C LEU A 115 6.33 7.35 -14.86
N ALA A 116 7.49 6.69 -14.76
CA ALA A 116 8.76 7.34 -14.43
C ALA A 116 9.63 7.46 -15.69
N VAL A 117 10.35 8.57 -15.81
CA VAL A 117 11.39 8.75 -16.83
C VAL A 117 12.73 8.81 -16.12
N GLU A 118 13.55 7.79 -16.28
CA GLU A 118 14.84 7.63 -15.63
C GLU A 118 15.90 7.44 -16.73
N ASP A 119 16.91 8.31 -16.75
CA ASP A 119 17.98 8.30 -17.78
C ASP A 119 17.45 8.32 -19.24
N GLY A 120 16.31 9.00 -19.48
CA GLY A 120 15.66 9.08 -20.78
C GLY A 120 14.85 7.84 -21.19
N VAL A 121 14.70 6.86 -20.30
CA VAL A 121 13.89 5.66 -20.49
C VAL A 121 12.60 5.78 -19.70
N THR A 122 11.48 5.44 -20.34
CA THR A 122 10.16 5.42 -19.69
C THR A 122 9.94 4.07 -19.03
N HIS A 123 9.58 4.11 -17.74
CA HIS A 123 9.27 2.96 -16.90
C HIS A 123 7.85 3.06 -16.36
N HIS A 124 7.21 1.91 -16.15
CA HIS A 124 5.87 1.79 -15.62
C HIS A 124 5.89 0.93 -14.35
N TYR A 125 5.53 1.51 -13.20
CA TYR A 125 5.55 0.80 -11.92
C TYR A 125 4.19 0.85 -11.21
N ASN A 126 3.89 -0.22 -10.50
CA ASN A 126 2.83 -0.20 -9.48
C ASN A 126 3.48 0.30 -8.18
N THR A 127 3.14 1.50 -7.76
CA THR A 127 3.87 2.28 -6.76
C THR A 127 2.98 2.63 -5.58
N SER A 128 3.56 2.72 -4.39
CA SER A 128 2.95 3.36 -3.23
C SER A 128 3.88 4.40 -2.63
N ILE A 129 3.28 5.41 -2.00
CA ILE A 129 3.99 6.45 -1.27
C ILE A 129 3.46 6.59 0.14
N LEU A 130 4.34 7.02 1.04
CA LEU A 130 4.00 7.45 2.38
C LEU A 130 4.22 8.96 2.48
N VAL A 131 3.18 9.66 2.92
CA VAL A 131 3.15 11.13 3.04
C VAL A 131 2.98 11.49 4.51
N ASP A 132 3.80 12.39 5.01
CA ASP A 132 3.76 12.84 6.40
C ASP A 132 2.63 13.86 6.67
N LYS A 133 2.47 14.25 7.93
CA LYS A 133 1.45 15.24 8.37
C LYS A 133 1.65 16.65 7.79
N ARG A 134 2.75 16.92 7.09
CA ARG A 134 3.04 18.18 6.42
C ARG A 134 2.75 18.11 4.92
N GLY A 135 2.25 16.97 4.43
CA GLY A 135 2.02 16.75 3.01
C GLY A 135 3.28 16.46 2.21
N ALA A 136 4.38 16.05 2.87
CA ALA A 136 5.63 15.70 2.21
C ALA A 136 5.73 14.20 1.98
N ILE A 137 6.16 13.78 0.78
CA ILE A 137 6.48 12.39 0.49
C ILE A 137 7.76 12.03 1.25
N ILE A 138 7.67 11.06 2.15
CA ILE A 138 8.79 10.58 2.98
C ILE A 138 9.22 9.16 2.62
N GLY A 139 8.48 8.48 1.77
CA GLY A 139 8.82 7.16 1.29
C GLY A 139 8.12 6.82 -0.02
N LYS A 140 8.80 6.04 -0.86
CA LYS A 140 8.27 5.47 -2.10
C LYS A 140 8.67 4.00 -2.17
N TYR A 141 7.73 3.18 -2.61
CA TYR A 141 7.92 1.75 -2.84
C TYR A 141 7.33 1.34 -4.19
N ARG A 142 8.06 0.54 -4.94
CA ARG A 142 7.63 -0.05 -6.22
C ARG A 142 7.42 -1.55 -6.04
N LYS A 143 6.25 -2.06 -6.40
CA LYS A 143 5.86 -3.47 -6.21
C LYS A 143 6.88 -4.43 -6.81
N VAL A 144 7.38 -5.35 -5.98
CA VAL A 144 8.39 -6.33 -6.38
C VAL A 144 7.74 -7.59 -6.96
N HIS A 145 6.69 -8.10 -6.33
CA HIS A 145 6.07 -9.37 -6.71
C HIS A 145 4.83 -9.12 -7.59
N LEU A 146 5.04 -8.97 -8.89
CA LEU A 146 3.97 -8.81 -9.87
C LEU A 146 3.24 -10.15 -10.08
N PRO A 147 1.92 -10.23 -9.82
CA PRO A 147 1.13 -11.41 -10.14
C PRO A 147 0.67 -11.41 -11.59
N GLY A 148 -0.10 -12.44 -11.96
CA GLY A 148 -0.76 -12.51 -13.25
C GLY A 148 0.15 -12.93 -14.39
N HIS A 149 -0.18 -12.48 -15.57
CA HIS A 149 0.46 -12.90 -16.80
C HIS A 149 0.76 -11.72 -17.73
N TRP A 150 1.49 -12.02 -18.81
CA TRP A 150 1.91 -11.07 -19.84
C TRP A 150 1.02 -11.16 -21.09
N ASP A 151 0.70 -12.38 -21.50
CA ASP A 151 0.01 -12.64 -22.76
C ASP A 151 -1.49 -12.34 -22.66
N HIS A 152 -2.04 -11.85 -23.77
CA HIS A 152 -3.48 -11.68 -23.90
C HIS A 152 -4.17 -13.05 -23.96
N GLU A 153 -5.17 -13.24 -23.09
CA GLU A 153 -6.02 -14.43 -23.02
C GLU A 153 -7.46 -14.07 -23.44
N PRO A 154 -7.77 -14.00 -24.74
CA PRO A 154 -9.05 -13.45 -25.22
C PRO A 154 -10.30 -14.27 -24.83
N TRP A 155 -10.10 -15.50 -24.34
CA TRP A 155 -11.18 -16.35 -23.82
C TRP A 155 -11.62 -15.99 -22.40
N ARG A 156 -10.85 -15.12 -21.71
CA ARG A 156 -11.17 -14.65 -20.36
C ARG A 156 -11.90 -13.32 -20.42
N GLU A 157 -13.00 -13.20 -19.72
CA GLU A 157 -13.72 -11.94 -19.55
C GLU A 157 -12.86 -10.94 -18.78
N PHE A 158 -12.23 -11.38 -17.68
CA PHE A 158 -11.29 -10.60 -16.89
C PHE A 158 -9.94 -11.30 -16.85
N GLN A 159 -8.89 -10.52 -17.01
CA GLN A 159 -7.51 -10.97 -16.98
C GLN A 159 -6.77 -10.37 -15.78
N HIS A 160 -5.51 -10.75 -15.62
CA HIS A 160 -4.63 -10.17 -14.62
C HIS A 160 -3.28 -9.84 -15.28
N LEU A 161 -3.24 -8.71 -15.97
CA LEU A 161 -2.16 -8.32 -16.88
C LEU A 161 -1.10 -7.43 -16.19
N GLU A 162 -0.89 -7.57 -14.88
CA GLU A 162 0.11 -6.77 -14.18
C GLU A 162 1.52 -6.93 -14.75
N LYS A 163 1.92 -8.15 -15.12
CA LYS A 163 3.23 -8.39 -15.74
C LYS A 163 3.39 -7.74 -17.11
N ARG A 164 2.28 -7.44 -17.79
CA ARG A 164 2.27 -6.74 -19.07
C ARG A 164 2.43 -5.24 -18.90
N TYR A 165 1.79 -4.66 -17.88
CA TYR A 165 1.71 -3.20 -17.74
C TYR A 165 2.74 -2.63 -16.79
N PHE A 166 3.34 -3.44 -15.91
CA PHE A 166 4.28 -2.97 -14.90
C PHE A 166 5.62 -3.69 -14.95
N GLU A 167 6.66 -2.96 -14.59
CA GLU A 167 7.97 -3.48 -14.25
C GLU A 167 8.03 -3.75 -12.74
N ALA A 168 8.82 -4.76 -12.34
CA ALA A 168 9.04 -5.05 -10.92
C ALA A 168 10.00 -4.04 -10.28
N GLY A 169 9.70 -3.66 -9.03
CA GLY A 169 10.68 -3.02 -8.14
C GLY A 169 11.77 -4.02 -7.73
N ASN A 170 12.74 -3.55 -6.97
CA ASN A 170 13.93 -4.32 -6.64
C ASN A 170 14.34 -4.33 -5.17
N ASP A 171 13.60 -3.64 -4.29
CA ASP A 171 13.93 -3.53 -2.87
C ASP A 171 12.69 -3.37 -1.99
N PHE A 172 12.91 -3.51 -0.67
CA PHE A 172 11.89 -3.29 0.36
C PHE A 172 12.44 -2.28 1.39
N PRO A 173 12.48 -0.99 1.07
CA PRO A 173 13.01 0.02 1.98
C PRO A 173 12.08 0.25 3.17
N VAL A 174 12.65 0.73 4.28
CA VAL A 174 11.92 1.19 5.45
C VAL A 174 12.15 2.68 5.66
N PHE A 175 11.20 3.36 6.31
CA PHE A 175 11.18 4.81 6.45
C PHE A 175 10.88 5.21 7.89
N GLU A 176 11.57 6.20 8.41
CA GLU A 176 11.22 6.83 9.68
C GLU A 176 10.00 7.74 9.49
N ALA A 177 8.92 7.45 10.19
CA ALA A 177 7.66 8.16 10.09
C ALA A 177 6.84 8.01 11.37
N PHE A 178 6.05 9.00 11.72
CA PHE A 178 5.08 8.96 12.83
C PHE A 178 5.67 8.45 14.16
N GLY A 179 6.96 8.71 14.40
CA GLY A 179 7.68 8.25 15.59
C GLY A 179 8.08 6.78 15.60
N GLY A 180 8.03 6.09 14.47
CA GLY A 180 8.41 4.69 14.29
C GLY A 180 9.08 4.41 12.94
N VAL A 181 9.28 3.13 12.64
CA VAL A 181 9.85 2.65 11.38
C VAL A 181 8.76 1.96 10.57
N PHE A 182 8.44 2.51 9.42
CA PHE A 182 7.37 2.07 8.53
C PHE A 182 7.92 1.42 7.27
N GLY A 183 7.22 0.40 6.79
CA GLY A 183 7.45 -0.22 5.49
C GLY A 183 6.18 -0.22 4.66
N MET A 184 6.32 -0.47 3.37
CA MET A 184 5.21 -0.55 2.43
C MET A 184 5.32 -1.82 1.59
N ALA A 185 4.16 -2.39 1.25
CA ALA A 185 4.03 -3.48 0.32
C ALA A 185 2.73 -3.31 -0.48
N ILE A 186 2.61 -4.00 -1.62
CA ILE A 186 1.45 -3.87 -2.49
C ILE A 186 0.93 -5.26 -2.86
N CYS A 187 -0.33 -5.51 -2.51
CA CYS A 187 -1.13 -6.65 -2.98
C CYS A 187 -0.40 -8.00 -2.87
N ASN A 188 0.07 -8.56 -3.99
CA ASN A 188 0.73 -9.87 -4.05
C ASN A 188 1.99 -9.96 -3.19
N ASP A 189 2.67 -8.86 -2.90
CA ASP A 189 3.84 -8.84 -2.02
C ASP A 189 3.54 -9.49 -0.66
N ARG A 190 2.31 -9.31 -0.13
CA ARG A 190 1.91 -9.83 1.17
C ARG A 190 1.90 -11.35 1.29
N ARG A 191 1.93 -12.05 0.15
CA ARG A 191 1.92 -13.51 0.09
C ARG A 191 3.29 -14.14 0.26
N TRP A 192 4.35 -13.35 0.19
CA TRP A 192 5.73 -13.81 0.22
C TRP A 192 6.40 -13.44 1.53
N THR A 193 6.99 -14.43 2.18
CA THR A 193 7.69 -14.27 3.47
C THR A 193 8.86 -13.31 3.37
N GLU A 194 9.51 -13.25 2.23
CA GLU A 194 10.64 -12.36 1.95
C GLU A 194 10.26 -10.90 2.15
N THR A 195 9.07 -10.49 1.69
CA THR A 195 8.57 -9.12 1.87
C THR A 195 8.63 -8.65 3.31
N TYR A 196 8.10 -9.46 4.22
CA TYR A 196 8.09 -9.13 5.66
C TYR A 196 9.47 -9.25 6.27
N ARG A 197 10.23 -10.27 5.89
CA ARG A 197 11.55 -10.53 6.49
C ARG A 197 12.57 -9.50 6.09
N GLU A 198 12.60 -9.07 4.83
CA GLU A 198 13.50 -8.02 4.36
C GLU A 198 13.27 -6.70 5.11
N MET A 199 12.04 -6.31 5.33
CA MET A 199 11.73 -5.15 6.16
C MET A 199 11.96 -5.41 7.65
N GLY A 200 11.69 -6.64 8.11
CA GLY A 200 11.89 -7.05 9.50
C GLY A 200 13.34 -6.92 9.97
N VAL A 201 14.30 -7.37 9.16
CA VAL A 201 15.73 -7.26 9.50
C VAL A 201 16.24 -5.81 9.47
N GLN A 202 15.51 -4.90 8.83
CA GLN A 202 15.77 -3.46 8.85
C GLN A 202 15.11 -2.75 10.05
N GLY A 203 14.37 -3.48 10.89
CA GLY A 203 13.75 -2.94 12.10
C GLY A 203 12.37 -2.31 11.88
N VAL A 204 11.63 -2.75 10.86
CA VAL A 204 10.26 -2.25 10.61
C VAL A 204 9.36 -2.51 11.82
N GLU A 205 8.52 -1.54 12.14
CA GLU A 205 7.56 -1.62 13.24
C GLU A 205 6.11 -1.70 12.72
N MET A 206 5.83 -1.12 11.54
CA MET A 206 4.53 -1.19 10.89
C MET A 206 4.67 -1.28 9.38
N ILE A 207 3.97 -2.23 8.76
CA ILE A 207 3.91 -2.42 7.30
C ILE A 207 2.52 -2.07 6.81
N LEU A 208 2.46 -1.16 5.82
CA LEU A 208 1.24 -0.70 5.19
C LEU A 208 1.06 -1.40 3.84
N ILE A 209 -0.11 -1.98 3.60
CA ILE A 209 -0.38 -2.79 2.41
C ILE A 209 -1.70 -2.37 1.77
N GLY A 210 -1.64 -1.79 0.57
CA GLY A 210 -2.80 -1.63 -0.29
C GLY A 210 -2.96 -2.84 -1.22
N TYR A 211 -4.19 -3.31 -1.43
CA TYR A 211 -4.45 -4.43 -2.34
C TYR A 211 -5.85 -4.35 -2.98
N ASN A 212 -6.09 -5.19 -4.00
CA ASN A 212 -7.36 -5.31 -4.75
C ASN A 212 -7.79 -6.76 -4.96
N THR A 213 -7.36 -7.69 -4.11
CA THR A 213 -7.74 -9.10 -4.25
C THR A 213 -9.24 -9.28 -4.08
N PRO A 214 -9.96 -9.79 -5.09
CA PRO A 214 -11.39 -10.02 -4.98
C PRO A 214 -11.70 -11.19 -4.03
N VAL A 215 -12.81 -11.12 -3.32
CA VAL A 215 -13.35 -12.28 -2.57
C VAL A 215 -13.98 -13.28 -3.55
N HIS A 216 -14.76 -12.78 -4.52
CA HIS A 216 -15.28 -13.59 -5.61
C HIS A 216 -14.44 -13.40 -6.88
N ASN A 217 -13.92 -14.49 -7.40
CA ASN A 217 -13.14 -14.51 -8.63
C ASN A 217 -13.83 -15.36 -9.71
N PRO A 218 -14.64 -14.76 -10.60
CA PRO A 218 -15.42 -15.51 -11.59
C PRO A 218 -14.62 -16.52 -12.43
N PRO A 219 -13.35 -16.24 -12.83
CA PRO A 219 -12.54 -17.23 -13.55
C PRO A 219 -12.10 -18.45 -12.74
N ALA A 220 -12.17 -18.39 -11.40
CA ALA A 220 -11.72 -19.47 -10.52
C ALA A 220 -12.55 -19.49 -9.21
N PRO A 221 -13.89 -19.72 -9.30
CA PRO A 221 -14.79 -19.61 -8.15
C PRO A 221 -14.52 -20.65 -7.05
N GLU A 222 -13.81 -21.73 -7.36
CA GLU A 222 -13.36 -22.74 -6.40
C GLU A 222 -12.41 -22.20 -5.35
N HIS A 223 -11.81 -21.03 -5.57
CA HIS A 223 -10.91 -20.37 -4.62
C HIS A 223 -11.61 -19.37 -3.70
N ASP A 224 -12.88 -19.05 -3.92
CA ASP A 224 -13.59 -18.00 -3.18
C ASP A 224 -13.60 -18.25 -1.68
N ASP A 225 -13.91 -19.48 -1.25
CA ASP A 225 -13.92 -19.86 0.17
C ASP A 225 -12.56 -19.74 0.85
N LEU A 226 -11.47 -19.81 0.09
CA LEU A 226 -10.09 -19.71 0.58
C LEU A 226 -9.53 -18.30 0.51
N SER A 227 -10.12 -17.42 -0.29
CA SER A 227 -9.58 -16.09 -0.56
C SER A 227 -9.39 -15.27 0.72
N LEU A 228 -10.43 -15.15 1.55
CA LEU A 228 -10.37 -14.41 2.81
C LEU A 228 -9.40 -15.07 3.80
N PHE A 229 -9.45 -16.39 3.92
CA PHE A 229 -8.55 -17.15 4.79
C PHE A 229 -7.08 -16.91 4.42
N HIS A 230 -6.71 -17.06 3.16
CA HIS A 230 -5.34 -16.84 2.70
C HIS A 230 -4.88 -15.40 2.93
N ASN A 231 -5.77 -14.43 2.70
CA ASN A 231 -5.47 -13.02 2.93
C ASN A 231 -5.15 -12.73 4.40
N GLN A 232 -5.96 -13.25 5.31
CA GLN A 232 -5.76 -13.10 6.75
C GLN A 232 -4.52 -13.86 7.22
N LEU A 233 -4.34 -15.10 6.76
CA LEU A 233 -3.21 -15.95 7.14
C LEU A 233 -1.86 -15.28 6.86
N VAL A 234 -1.66 -14.80 5.65
CA VAL A 234 -0.34 -14.26 5.24
C VAL A 234 0.01 -12.96 5.98
N MET A 235 -0.98 -12.10 6.23
CA MET A 235 -0.75 -10.86 6.98
C MET A 235 -0.52 -11.12 8.47
N GLN A 236 -1.28 -12.02 9.09
CA GLN A 236 -1.10 -12.40 10.49
C GLN A 236 0.23 -13.10 10.71
N ALA A 237 0.60 -14.04 9.83
CA ALA A 237 1.89 -14.74 9.90
C ALA A 237 3.06 -13.77 9.73
N GLY A 238 2.98 -12.86 8.74
CA GLY A 238 3.99 -11.83 8.49
C GLY A 238 4.18 -10.92 9.70
N ALA A 239 3.09 -10.46 10.31
CA ALA A 239 3.12 -9.65 11.52
C ALA A 239 3.77 -10.39 12.69
N TYR A 240 3.29 -11.59 12.99
CA TYR A 240 3.76 -12.38 14.11
C TYR A 240 5.24 -12.79 13.99
N GLN A 241 5.65 -13.30 12.84
CA GLN A 241 7.00 -13.80 12.60
C GLN A 241 8.07 -12.70 12.61
N ASN A 242 7.67 -11.45 12.36
CA ASN A 242 8.60 -10.32 12.30
C ASN A 242 8.40 -9.30 13.43
N GLY A 243 7.48 -9.58 14.37
CA GLY A 243 7.22 -8.69 15.51
C GLY A 243 6.78 -7.29 15.07
N THR A 244 6.00 -7.18 14.01
CA THR A 244 5.56 -5.92 13.41
C THR A 244 4.04 -5.81 13.34
N TRP A 245 3.53 -4.60 13.24
CA TRP A 245 2.13 -4.35 12.89
C TRP A 245 1.95 -4.44 11.39
N VAL A 246 0.81 -4.96 10.93
CA VAL A 246 0.44 -4.99 9.52
C VAL A 246 -0.93 -4.35 9.35
N VAL A 247 -1.01 -3.36 8.47
CA VAL A 247 -2.25 -2.67 8.09
C VAL A 247 -2.54 -2.98 6.64
N GLY A 248 -3.63 -3.70 6.37
CA GLY A 248 -4.02 -4.09 5.00
C GLY A 248 -5.35 -3.44 4.61
N VAL A 249 -5.41 -2.85 3.43
CA VAL A 249 -6.58 -2.13 2.90
C VAL A 249 -6.84 -2.52 1.45
N ALA A 250 -8.07 -2.93 1.16
CA ALA A 250 -8.56 -3.18 -0.19
C ALA A 250 -9.67 -2.21 -0.57
N LYS A 251 -9.95 -2.05 -1.87
CA LYS A 251 -11.19 -1.44 -2.31
C LYS A 251 -12.38 -2.32 -1.89
N GLY A 252 -13.47 -1.69 -1.49
CA GLY A 252 -14.73 -2.36 -1.19
C GLY A 252 -15.68 -2.34 -2.38
N GLY A 253 -16.73 -3.20 -2.33
CA GLY A 253 -17.76 -3.25 -3.35
C GLY A 253 -17.39 -4.08 -4.58
N ILE A 254 -18.11 -3.84 -5.68
CA ILE A 254 -17.91 -4.52 -6.96
C ILE A 254 -17.34 -3.51 -7.95
N GLU A 255 -16.21 -3.81 -8.50
CA GLU A 255 -15.51 -2.99 -9.48
C GLU A 255 -15.38 -3.71 -10.82
#